data_eae00e500a51986277cd866af6d9ee53
#
_entry.id   eae00e500a51986277cd866af6d9ee53
#
_cell.length_a   1.000
_cell.length_b   1.000
_cell.length_c   1.000
_cell.angle_alpha   90.00
_cell.angle_beta   90.00
_cell.angle_gamma   90.00
#
_symmetry.space_group_name_H-M   'P 1'
#
loop_
_entity.id
_entity.type
_entity.pdbx_description
1 polymer ?
#
loop_
_entity_poly.entity_id
_entity_poly.type
_entity_poly.pdbx_seq_one_letter_code
_entity_poly.pdbx_strand_id
1 'polypeptide(L)'
;RDDVESRGLGDVYKRQILTDEESKTPFGQELIDKECGNAAYILDGNGRVAAPGFVNTHTHIAMGLFRNYADDLELMDWLQNAIWPAEAKLTNELVQIGTRLGIAEMFRSGTTCFSDMYFFMNDTANVVKETGIRAVLSRGMAGGAPTAEQALIDNRHLFNDWHGFDHDRIKVMLGPHAPYTCPDDYMKKVMNLSHELGAQIHIHLCETKGEVENVIKATGKTPIAHFNDLGVFDTGCVAAHGVHLTDEDLDIMKAKNVRVAHNPQSNLKLASGIADVPAMLAKGITVGLGTDGSASNNNADMLEEVRLAATLHKATHFDPKAIPAHQALQLGTVEGAKVLDYSDLGLVKEGYRADLCLYDVTGMHWLPRYNDIASLVYAANSTDVQTTIVAGKVVMKDRELLTIDEEQLRYDVMNKSEVFKN
;
A
#
# COMPACT_ATOMS: atom_id res chain seq x y z
N ARG A 1 16.87 -27.13 -3.66
CA ARG A 1 17.21 -26.47 -4.92
C ARG A 1 16.34 -27.03 -6.00
N ASP A 2 15.16 -26.61 -5.98
CA ASP A 2 14.23 -27.05 -6.96
C ASP A 2 14.20 -26.00 -8.03
N ASP A 3 14.27 -26.45 -9.23
CA ASP A 3 13.83 -25.76 -10.43
C ASP A 3 13.98 -24.23 -10.48
N VAL A 4 15.16 -23.80 -10.78
CA VAL A 4 15.44 -22.40 -11.14
C VAL A 4 14.61 -21.99 -12.34
N GLU A 5 14.31 -22.90 -13.26
CA GLU A 5 13.53 -22.64 -14.47
C GLU A 5 12.04 -22.40 -14.20
N SER A 6 11.46 -23.06 -13.20
CA SER A 6 10.05 -22.87 -12.83
C SER A 6 9.81 -21.68 -11.89
N ARG A 7 10.87 -21.15 -11.27
CA ARG A 7 10.79 -20.14 -10.23
C ARG A 7 11.32 -18.76 -10.64
N GLY A 8 11.99 -18.69 -11.79
CA GLY A 8 12.65 -17.47 -12.24
C GLY A 8 13.58 -16.88 -11.15
N LEU A 9 13.65 -15.57 -11.03
CA LEU A 9 14.43 -14.90 -9.99
C LEU A 9 13.85 -15.08 -8.57
N GLY A 10 12.74 -15.75 -8.42
CA GLY A 10 12.12 -16.07 -7.12
C GLY A 10 13.03 -16.84 -6.16
N ASP A 11 14.06 -17.49 -6.67
CA ASP A 11 15.05 -18.16 -5.81
C ASP A 11 16.05 -17.20 -5.13
N VAL A 12 16.12 -15.94 -5.55
CA VAL A 12 17.05 -14.95 -4.94
C VAL A 12 16.82 -14.80 -3.47
N TYR A 13 15.57 -14.79 -3.02
CA TYR A 13 15.24 -14.66 -1.60
C TYR A 13 15.50 -15.91 -0.75
N LYS A 14 15.81 -17.05 -1.36
CA LYS A 14 16.22 -18.29 -0.68
C LYS A 14 17.74 -18.39 -0.53
N ARG A 15 18.50 -17.45 -1.07
CA ARG A 15 19.94 -17.46 -1.04
C ARG A 15 20.47 -16.82 0.24
N GLN A 16 21.64 -17.28 0.65
CA GLN A 16 22.30 -16.76 1.84
C GLN A 16 22.73 -15.31 1.62
N ILE A 17 22.41 -14.46 2.59
CA ILE A 17 22.92 -13.09 2.67
C ILE A 17 24.22 -13.14 3.46
N LEU A 18 25.32 -12.73 2.85
CA LEU A 18 26.61 -12.64 3.51
C LEU A 18 26.80 -11.25 4.12
N THR A 19 27.33 -11.20 5.31
CA THR A 19 27.85 -9.96 5.89
C THR A 19 29.12 -9.53 5.18
N ASP A 20 29.50 -8.25 5.33
CA ASP A 20 30.76 -7.70 4.78
C ASP A 20 32.00 -8.48 5.24
N GLU A 21 32.00 -9.01 6.47
CA GLU A 21 33.08 -9.81 7.00
C GLU A 21 33.08 -11.22 6.41
N GLU A 22 31.95 -11.87 6.32
CA GLU A 22 31.82 -13.20 5.72
C GLU A 22 32.17 -13.19 4.24
N SER A 23 31.80 -12.15 3.49
CA SER A 23 32.10 -12.00 2.07
C SER A 23 33.62 -11.95 1.78
N LYS A 24 34.43 -11.49 2.74
CA LYS A 24 35.90 -11.39 2.64
C LYS A 24 36.60 -12.68 3.02
N THR A 25 35.91 -13.68 3.55
CA THR A 25 36.46 -15.00 3.87
C THR A 25 36.63 -15.83 2.61
N PRO A 26 37.58 -16.80 2.58
CA PRO A 26 37.73 -17.74 1.45
C PRO A 26 36.42 -18.48 1.14
N PHE A 27 35.65 -18.87 2.17
CA PHE A 27 34.36 -19.50 1.99
C PHE A 27 33.31 -18.53 1.38
N GLY A 28 33.27 -17.29 1.85
CA GLY A 28 32.39 -16.28 1.31
C GLY A 28 32.70 -15.95 -0.15
N GLN A 29 34.00 -15.84 -0.52
CA GLN A 29 34.40 -15.63 -1.91
C GLN A 29 34.03 -16.83 -2.80
N GLU A 30 34.29 -18.06 -2.36
CA GLU A 30 33.87 -19.27 -3.09
C GLU A 30 32.35 -19.30 -3.33
N LEU A 31 31.56 -18.92 -2.32
CA LEU A 31 30.12 -18.83 -2.45
C LEU A 31 29.68 -17.73 -3.42
N ILE A 32 30.31 -16.54 -3.36
CA ILE A 32 30.06 -15.43 -4.29
C ILE A 32 30.38 -15.87 -5.72
N ASP A 33 31.56 -16.44 -5.96
CA ASP A 33 32.00 -16.87 -7.29
C ASP A 33 31.05 -17.93 -7.88
N LYS A 34 30.63 -18.88 -7.05
CA LYS A 34 29.66 -19.91 -7.44
C LYS A 34 28.31 -19.32 -7.79
N GLU A 35 27.77 -18.42 -6.95
CA GLU A 35 26.45 -17.84 -7.17
C GLU A 35 26.47 -16.84 -8.33
N CYS A 36 27.53 -16.01 -8.47
CA CYS A 36 27.70 -15.15 -9.63
C CYS A 36 27.83 -15.94 -10.94
N GLY A 37 28.53 -17.09 -10.91
CA GLY A 37 28.66 -17.97 -12.08
C GLY A 37 27.32 -18.58 -12.55
N ASN A 38 26.33 -18.67 -11.65
CA ASN A 38 25.00 -19.20 -11.93
C ASN A 38 23.93 -18.11 -12.04
N ALA A 39 24.27 -16.83 -11.81
CA ALA A 39 23.30 -15.75 -11.83
C ALA A 39 22.92 -15.39 -13.27
N ALA A 40 21.62 -15.28 -13.52
CA ALA A 40 21.11 -14.75 -14.78
C ALA A 40 21.41 -13.25 -14.94
N TYR A 41 21.60 -12.56 -13.81
CA TYR A 41 21.82 -11.12 -13.77
C TYR A 41 22.55 -10.71 -12.49
N ILE A 42 23.55 -9.83 -12.62
CA ILE A 42 24.34 -9.27 -11.51
C ILE A 42 24.09 -7.77 -11.43
N LEU A 43 23.69 -7.29 -10.26
CA LEU A 43 23.56 -5.86 -9.95
C LEU A 43 24.78 -5.41 -9.14
N ASP A 44 25.47 -4.35 -9.60
CA ASP A 44 26.53 -3.71 -8.83
C ASP A 44 25.91 -2.92 -7.66
N GLY A 45 26.26 -3.30 -6.43
CA GLY A 45 25.85 -2.65 -5.20
C GLY A 45 26.79 -1.58 -4.68
N ASN A 46 27.89 -1.25 -5.37
CA ASN A 46 28.84 -0.23 -4.91
C ASN A 46 28.17 1.14 -4.76
N GLY A 47 28.37 1.78 -3.60
CA GLY A 47 27.74 3.07 -3.28
C GLY A 47 26.21 3.00 -3.08
N ARG A 48 25.66 1.79 -2.87
CA ARG A 48 24.20 1.59 -2.70
C ARG A 48 23.90 0.89 -1.38
N VAL A 49 22.68 1.12 -0.89
CA VAL A 49 22.06 0.37 0.21
C VAL A 49 20.89 -0.42 -0.33
N ALA A 50 20.84 -1.71 -0.06
CA ALA A 50 19.67 -2.54 -0.32
C ALA A 50 18.74 -2.47 0.86
N ALA A 51 17.48 -2.12 0.61
CA ALA A 51 16.40 -2.11 1.59
C ALA A 51 15.18 -2.90 1.07
N PRO A 52 14.28 -3.37 1.94
CA PRO A 52 13.00 -3.90 1.48
C PRO A 52 12.26 -2.84 0.68
N GLY A 53 11.53 -3.27 -0.36
CA GLY A 53 10.57 -2.39 -1.01
C GLY A 53 9.45 -1.98 -0.05
N PHE A 54 8.94 -0.78 -0.19
CA PHE A 54 7.80 -0.31 0.60
C PHE A 54 6.52 -1.07 0.25
N VAL A 55 5.67 -1.22 1.25
CA VAL A 55 4.34 -1.82 1.16
C VAL A 55 3.31 -0.74 1.47
N ASN A 56 2.62 -0.28 0.46
CA ASN A 56 1.58 0.74 0.54
C ASN A 56 0.24 0.06 0.84
N THR A 57 -0.26 0.21 2.07
CA THR A 57 -1.38 -0.59 2.57
C THR A 57 -2.76 -0.07 2.19
N HIS A 58 -2.85 1.12 1.57
CA HIS A 58 -4.11 1.70 1.11
C HIS A 58 -3.88 2.75 0.03
N THR A 59 -4.53 2.56 -1.12
CA THR A 59 -4.53 3.50 -2.23
C THR A 59 -5.85 3.52 -2.98
N HIS A 60 -5.98 4.53 -3.87
CA HIS A 60 -6.87 4.63 -5.00
C HIS A 60 -6.01 4.95 -6.22
N ILE A 61 -5.26 3.94 -6.71
CA ILE A 61 -4.09 4.16 -7.57
C ILE A 61 -4.41 4.91 -8.87
N ALA A 62 -5.58 4.62 -9.49
CA ALA A 62 -6.00 5.29 -10.72
C ALA A 62 -6.32 6.78 -10.52
N MET A 63 -6.51 7.24 -9.27
CA MET A 63 -6.64 8.66 -8.93
C MET A 63 -5.37 9.49 -9.19
N GLY A 64 -4.29 8.87 -9.65
CA GLY A 64 -3.17 9.59 -10.25
C GLY A 64 -3.60 10.59 -11.34
N LEU A 65 -4.72 10.32 -12.02
CA LEU A 65 -5.33 11.23 -13.00
C LEU A 65 -6.04 12.45 -12.36
N PHE A 66 -6.33 12.40 -11.06
CA PHE A 66 -6.98 13.48 -10.30
C PHE A 66 -6.02 14.25 -9.40
N ARG A 67 -4.73 14.04 -9.54
CA ARG A 67 -3.70 14.80 -8.83
C ARG A 67 -3.88 16.29 -9.07
N ASN A 68 -3.98 17.08 -8.01
CA ASN A 68 -4.20 18.53 -8.04
C ASN A 68 -5.52 18.93 -8.74
N TYR A 69 -6.49 18.01 -8.84
CA TYR A 69 -7.78 18.30 -9.47
C TYR A 69 -8.69 19.14 -8.57
N ALA A 70 -8.67 18.83 -7.26
CA ALA A 70 -9.45 19.55 -6.26
C ALA A 70 -8.72 19.48 -4.91
N ASP A 71 -8.16 20.59 -4.49
CA ASP A 71 -7.41 20.73 -3.24
C ASP A 71 -8.14 21.67 -2.27
N ASP A 72 -7.75 21.62 -0.97
CA ASP A 72 -8.19 22.53 0.10
C ASP A 72 -9.72 22.52 0.36
N LEU A 73 -10.35 21.35 0.28
CA LEU A 73 -11.77 21.11 0.56
C LEU A 73 -11.96 20.13 1.72
N GLU A 74 -13.08 20.26 2.44
CA GLU A 74 -13.52 19.24 3.40
C GLU A 74 -13.90 17.93 2.69
N LEU A 75 -13.72 16.77 3.34
CA LEU A 75 -13.90 15.45 2.73
C LEU A 75 -15.23 15.30 1.98
N MET A 76 -16.37 15.64 2.60
CA MET A 76 -17.66 15.43 1.96
C MET A 76 -17.92 16.41 0.82
N ASP A 77 -17.45 17.65 0.91
CA ASP A 77 -17.49 18.63 -0.18
C ASP A 77 -16.60 18.18 -1.34
N TRP A 78 -15.38 17.75 -1.02
CA TRP A 78 -14.42 17.20 -1.97
C TRP A 78 -14.99 16.00 -2.73
N LEU A 79 -15.60 15.03 -2.02
CA LEU A 79 -16.20 13.85 -2.64
C LEU A 79 -17.39 14.21 -3.54
N GLN A 80 -18.37 14.96 -3.00
CA GLN A 80 -19.65 15.18 -3.68
C GLN A 80 -19.57 16.15 -4.85
N ASN A 81 -18.76 17.20 -4.71
CA ASN A 81 -18.72 18.31 -5.67
C ASN A 81 -17.55 18.23 -6.66
N ALA A 82 -16.51 17.43 -6.37
CA ALA A 82 -15.35 17.29 -7.23
C ALA A 82 -15.11 15.84 -7.67
N ILE A 83 -14.87 14.91 -6.74
CA ILE A 83 -14.35 13.59 -7.07
C ILE A 83 -15.41 12.69 -7.71
N TRP A 84 -16.58 12.51 -7.10
CA TRP A 84 -17.61 11.64 -7.69
C TRP A 84 -18.08 12.09 -9.07
N PRO A 85 -18.25 13.40 -9.35
CA PRO A 85 -18.51 13.88 -10.72
C PRO A 85 -17.38 13.58 -11.71
N ALA A 86 -16.12 13.64 -11.28
CA ALA A 86 -14.99 13.27 -12.11
C ALA A 86 -14.91 11.75 -12.33
N GLU A 87 -15.11 10.96 -11.29
CA GLU A 87 -15.13 9.49 -11.35
C GLU A 87 -16.23 8.95 -12.26
N ALA A 88 -17.37 9.65 -12.36
CA ALA A 88 -18.45 9.29 -13.29
C ALA A 88 -18.02 9.32 -14.76
N LYS A 89 -16.90 9.99 -15.09
CA LYS A 89 -16.33 10.03 -16.44
C LYS A 89 -15.28 8.94 -16.69
N LEU A 90 -14.93 8.13 -15.68
CA LEU A 90 -13.93 7.08 -15.80
C LEU A 90 -14.38 5.99 -16.77
N THR A 91 -13.40 5.50 -17.52
CA THR A 91 -13.52 4.34 -18.40
C THR A 91 -12.43 3.33 -18.07
N ASN A 92 -12.56 2.11 -18.57
CA ASN A 92 -11.53 1.07 -18.45
C ASN A 92 -10.14 1.60 -18.89
N GLU A 93 -10.09 2.30 -20.03
CA GLU A 93 -8.85 2.88 -20.58
C GLU A 93 -8.24 3.90 -19.59
N LEU A 94 -9.04 4.81 -19.05
CA LEU A 94 -8.57 5.82 -18.10
C LEU A 94 -8.06 5.20 -16.81
N VAL A 95 -8.74 4.17 -16.29
CA VAL A 95 -8.27 3.44 -15.10
C VAL A 95 -6.95 2.74 -15.37
N GLN A 96 -6.77 2.10 -16.54
CA GLN A 96 -5.49 1.49 -16.90
C GLN A 96 -4.36 2.53 -16.99
N ILE A 97 -4.62 3.70 -17.59
CA ILE A 97 -3.64 4.81 -17.69
C ILE A 97 -3.28 5.32 -16.28
N GLY A 98 -4.28 5.62 -15.44
CA GLY A 98 -4.06 6.09 -14.09
C GLY A 98 -3.32 5.08 -13.22
N THR A 99 -3.64 3.79 -13.37
CA THR A 99 -2.94 2.69 -12.70
C THR A 99 -1.48 2.61 -13.11
N ARG A 100 -1.17 2.68 -14.42
CA ARG A 100 0.23 2.70 -14.90
C ARG A 100 0.99 3.92 -14.39
N LEU A 101 0.34 5.09 -14.34
CA LEU A 101 0.94 6.31 -13.80
C LEU A 101 1.33 6.13 -12.32
N GLY A 102 0.41 5.64 -11.50
CA GLY A 102 0.69 5.42 -10.08
C GLY A 102 1.74 4.34 -9.86
N ILE A 103 1.73 3.23 -10.63
CA ILE A 103 2.76 2.18 -10.53
C ILE A 103 4.14 2.73 -10.96
N ALA A 104 4.21 3.55 -12.01
CA ALA A 104 5.45 4.19 -12.43
C ALA A 104 6.05 5.06 -11.31
N GLU A 105 5.21 5.83 -10.61
CA GLU A 105 5.61 6.62 -9.45
C GLU A 105 6.04 5.73 -8.28
N MET A 106 5.30 4.67 -7.99
CA MET A 106 5.64 3.69 -6.96
C MET A 106 6.99 3.03 -7.21
N PHE A 107 7.29 2.59 -8.43
CA PHE A 107 8.62 2.04 -8.74
C PHE A 107 9.73 3.05 -8.52
N ARG A 108 9.51 4.32 -8.88
CA ARG A 108 10.47 5.41 -8.72
C ARG A 108 10.67 5.86 -7.27
N SER A 109 9.69 5.60 -6.41
CA SER A 109 9.75 5.91 -4.97
C SER A 109 10.06 4.69 -4.08
N GLY A 110 10.24 3.50 -4.69
CA GLY A 110 10.65 2.29 -3.97
C GLY A 110 9.51 1.45 -3.40
N THR A 111 8.29 1.66 -3.85
CA THR A 111 7.13 0.83 -3.50
C THR A 111 7.07 -0.39 -4.40
N THR A 112 6.99 -1.58 -3.81
CA THR A 112 6.96 -2.87 -4.51
C THR A 112 5.63 -3.60 -4.37
N CYS A 113 4.83 -3.23 -3.37
CA CYS A 113 3.52 -3.80 -3.08
C CYS A 113 2.54 -2.70 -2.70
N PHE A 114 1.31 -2.77 -3.19
CA PHE A 114 0.25 -1.84 -2.80
C PHE A 114 -1.09 -2.54 -2.61
N SER A 115 -1.96 -1.94 -1.80
CA SER A 115 -3.38 -2.31 -1.69
C SER A 115 -4.22 -1.22 -2.33
N ASP A 116 -5.14 -1.61 -3.20
CA ASP A 116 -5.98 -0.69 -3.94
C ASP A 116 -7.47 -0.98 -3.74
N MET A 117 -8.25 0.09 -3.56
CA MET A 117 -9.71 0.02 -3.55
C MET A 117 -10.26 1.00 -4.58
N TYR A 118 -10.75 0.49 -5.72
CA TYR A 118 -11.26 1.37 -6.75
C TYR A 118 -12.29 0.71 -7.69
N PHE A 119 -12.52 1.32 -8.85
CA PHE A 119 -13.39 0.82 -9.92
C PHE A 119 -12.58 0.08 -10.99
N PHE A 120 -13.25 -0.71 -11.84
CA PHE A 120 -12.63 -1.42 -12.98
C PHE A 120 -11.42 -2.28 -12.59
N MET A 121 -11.50 -2.99 -11.46
CA MET A 121 -10.35 -3.67 -10.84
C MET A 121 -9.76 -4.81 -11.67
N ASN A 122 -10.54 -5.40 -12.61
CA ASN A 122 -9.97 -6.34 -13.58
C ASN A 122 -8.97 -5.67 -14.53
N ASP A 123 -9.23 -4.40 -14.89
CA ASP A 123 -8.30 -3.60 -15.68
C ASP A 123 -7.04 -3.26 -14.89
N THR A 124 -7.21 -2.86 -13.63
CA THR A 124 -6.09 -2.67 -12.69
C THR A 124 -5.27 -3.97 -12.54
N ALA A 125 -5.91 -5.12 -12.37
CA ALA A 125 -5.24 -6.42 -12.26
C ALA A 125 -4.42 -6.78 -13.51
N ASN A 126 -4.93 -6.48 -14.70
CA ASN A 126 -4.18 -6.65 -15.95
C ASN A 126 -2.92 -5.77 -15.98
N VAL A 127 -3.03 -4.48 -15.60
CA VAL A 127 -1.87 -3.58 -15.51
C VAL A 127 -0.86 -4.06 -14.47
N VAL A 128 -1.31 -4.55 -13.30
CA VAL A 128 -0.47 -5.18 -12.26
C VAL A 128 0.26 -6.39 -12.81
N LYS A 129 -0.43 -7.23 -13.59
CA LYS A 129 0.17 -8.41 -14.25
C LYS A 129 1.26 -8.00 -15.25
N GLU A 130 0.99 -7.00 -16.09
CA GLU A 130 1.91 -6.49 -17.12
C GLU A 130 3.15 -5.83 -16.52
N THR A 131 2.96 -4.95 -15.54
CA THR A 131 4.05 -4.18 -14.91
C THR A 131 4.90 -5.01 -13.95
N GLY A 132 4.34 -6.09 -13.41
CA GLY A 132 5.04 -6.97 -12.50
C GLY A 132 5.01 -6.54 -11.03
N ILE A 133 4.37 -5.45 -10.66
CA ILE A 133 4.19 -5.04 -9.25
C ILE A 133 3.35 -6.05 -8.48
N ARG A 134 3.49 -6.07 -7.15
CA ARG A 134 2.62 -6.85 -6.25
C ARG A 134 1.43 -6.00 -5.81
N ALA A 135 0.23 -6.62 -5.73
CA ALA A 135 -0.96 -5.89 -5.33
C ALA A 135 -1.97 -6.73 -4.52
N VAL A 136 -2.72 -6.04 -3.66
CA VAL A 136 -3.96 -6.54 -3.05
C VAL A 136 -5.09 -5.66 -3.57
N LEU A 137 -6.03 -6.22 -4.32
CA LEU A 137 -7.02 -5.48 -5.06
C LEU A 137 -8.41 -5.63 -4.44
N SER A 138 -9.15 -4.53 -4.35
CA SER A 138 -10.50 -4.49 -3.80
C SER A 138 -11.41 -3.69 -4.72
N ARG A 139 -12.48 -4.29 -5.26
CA ARG A 139 -13.49 -3.54 -6.01
C ARG A 139 -14.35 -2.75 -5.01
N GLY A 140 -14.28 -1.42 -5.07
CA GLY A 140 -15.06 -0.53 -4.22
C GLY A 140 -16.57 -0.77 -4.33
N MET A 141 -17.28 -0.86 -3.21
CA MET A 141 -18.70 -1.12 -3.11
C MET A 141 -19.41 -0.02 -2.33
N ALA A 142 -20.55 0.47 -2.85
CA ALA A 142 -21.42 1.43 -2.18
C ALA A 142 -22.87 0.96 -2.30
N GLY A 143 -23.53 0.70 -1.16
CA GLY A 143 -24.86 0.08 -1.13
C GLY A 143 -25.99 0.97 -1.66
N GLY A 144 -25.82 2.29 -1.62
CA GLY A 144 -26.75 3.26 -2.19
C GLY A 144 -26.56 3.54 -3.69
N ALA A 145 -25.50 3.01 -4.30
CA ALA A 145 -25.23 3.24 -5.71
C ALA A 145 -26.14 2.38 -6.62
N PRO A 146 -26.50 2.86 -7.82
CA PRO A 146 -27.25 2.06 -8.80
C PRO A 146 -26.52 0.75 -9.20
N THR A 147 -25.19 0.71 -9.03
CA THR A 147 -24.33 -0.43 -9.34
C THR A 147 -24.07 -1.35 -8.15
N ALA A 148 -24.76 -1.20 -7.02
CA ALA A 148 -24.48 -1.93 -5.78
C ALA A 148 -24.49 -3.46 -5.96
N GLU A 149 -25.51 -4.01 -6.61
CA GLU A 149 -25.61 -5.45 -6.86
C GLU A 149 -24.55 -5.93 -7.85
N GLN A 150 -24.28 -5.14 -8.89
CA GLN A 150 -23.21 -5.45 -9.85
C GLN A 150 -21.83 -5.47 -9.17
N ALA A 151 -21.59 -4.57 -8.22
CA ALA A 151 -20.33 -4.52 -7.49
C ALA A 151 -20.05 -5.79 -6.66
N LEU A 152 -21.08 -6.46 -6.13
CA LEU A 152 -20.94 -7.78 -5.48
C LEU A 152 -20.54 -8.85 -6.50
N ILE A 153 -21.16 -8.84 -7.67
CA ILE A 153 -20.82 -9.77 -8.77
C ILE A 153 -19.38 -9.53 -9.26
N ASP A 154 -19.01 -8.27 -9.46
CA ASP A 154 -17.67 -7.87 -9.89
C ASP A 154 -16.59 -8.31 -8.89
N ASN A 155 -16.84 -8.14 -7.57
CA ASN A 155 -15.93 -8.62 -6.53
C ASN A 155 -15.77 -10.14 -6.55
N ARG A 156 -16.85 -10.90 -6.76
CA ARG A 156 -16.81 -12.36 -6.90
C ARG A 156 -15.93 -12.76 -8.10
N HIS A 157 -16.12 -12.13 -9.25
CA HIS A 157 -15.31 -12.39 -10.44
C HIS A 157 -13.84 -12.02 -10.20
N LEU A 158 -13.59 -10.83 -9.65
CA LEU A 158 -12.24 -10.39 -9.32
C LEU A 158 -11.51 -11.39 -8.41
N PHE A 159 -12.21 -11.88 -7.36
CA PHE A 159 -11.64 -12.88 -6.46
C PHE A 159 -11.33 -14.20 -7.17
N ASN A 160 -12.28 -14.74 -7.93
CA ASN A 160 -12.11 -16.01 -8.62
C ASN A 160 -11.01 -15.97 -9.69
N ASP A 161 -10.88 -14.84 -10.38
CA ASP A 161 -9.94 -14.69 -11.50
C ASP A 161 -8.52 -14.36 -11.04
N TRP A 162 -8.36 -13.65 -9.91
CA TRP A 162 -7.08 -13.06 -9.54
C TRP A 162 -6.53 -13.40 -8.16
N HIS A 163 -7.36 -13.87 -7.21
CA HIS A 163 -6.85 -14.19 -5.87
C HIS A 163 -5.86 -15.37 -5.95
N GLY A 164 -4.65 -15.16 -5.42
CA GLY A 164 -3.58 -16.16 -5.47
C GLY A 164 -2.79 -16.20 -6.80
N PHE A 165 -3.06 -15.27 -7.73
CA PHE A 165 -2.37 -15.23 -9.02
C PHE A 165 -0.86 -15.06 -8.85
N ASP A 166 -0.09 -15.85 -9.62
CA ASP A 166 1.38 -15.78 -9.71
C ASP A 166 2.04 -15.84 -8.31
N HIS A 167 1.75 -16.90 -7.55
CA HIS A 167 2.29 -17.11 -6.20
C HIS A 167 1.94 -15.99 -5.22
N ASP A 168 0.69 -15.58 -5.18
CA ASP A 168 0.17 -14.47 -4.38
C ASP A 168 0.74 -13.10 -4.77
N ARG A 169 1.19 -12.91 -5.99
CA ARG A 169 1.57 -11.58 -6.46
C ARG A 169 0.36 -10.66 -6.59
N ILE A 170 -0.83 -11.24 -6.87
CA ILE A 170 -2.13 -10.56 -6.74
C ILE A 170 -2.97 -11.31 -5.72
N LYS A 171 -3.42 -10.61 -4.71
CA LYS A 171 -4.48 -11.03 -3.77
C LYS A 171 -5.70 -10.15 -3.96
N VAL A 172 -6.86 -10.60 -3.46
CA VAL A 172 -8.11 -9.84 -3.53
C VAL A 172 -8.78 -9.82 -2.16
N MET A 173 -9.25 -8.64 -1.76
CA MET A 173 -10.14 -8.41 -0.63
C MET A 173 -11.47 -7.85 -1.14
N LEU A 174 -12.52 -7.89 -0.34
CA LEU A 174 -13.77 -7.19 -0.65
C LEU A 174 -13.67 -5.74 -0.17
N GLY A 175 -14.12 -4.79 -0.99
CA GLY A 175 -13.96 -3.36 -0.75
C GLY A 175 -15.27 -2.61 -0.44
N PRO A 176 -16.04 -2.90 0.64
CA PRO A 176 -17.09 -1.98 1.06
C PRO A 176 -16.45 -0.63 1.40
N HIS A 177 -16.99 0.45 0.83
CA HIS A 177 -16.29 1.74 0.86
C HIS A 177 -16.18 2.30 2.29
N ALA A 178 -17.29 2.59 2.93
CA ALA A 178 -17.33 3.22 4.27
C ALA A 178 -18.69 3.01 4.93
N PRO A 179 -18.84 3.24 6.25
CA PRO A 179 -20.12 3.14 6.94
C PRO A 179 -21.23 4.00 6.35
N TYR A 180 -20.90 5.22 5.90
CA TYR A 180 -21.87 6.17 5.34
C TYR A 180 -22.30 5.85 3.90
N THR A 181 -21.62 4.93 3.21
CA THR A 181 -22.00 4.47 1.86
C THR A 181 -22.53 3.04 1.83
N CYS A 182 -22.32 2.27 2.90
CA CYS A 182 -22.69 0.87 2.99
C CYS A 182 -23.64 0.63 4.18
N PRO A 183 -24.97 0.77 4.00
CA PRO A 183 -25.95 0.51 5.06
C PRO A 183 -25.95 -0.98 5.44
N ASP A 184 -26.49 -1.29 6.63
CA ASP A 184 -26.43 -2.61 7.28
C ASP A 184 -26.96 -3.76 6.41
N ASP A 185 -28.05 -3.54 5.66
CA ASP A 185 -28.62 -4.54 4.76
C ASP A 185 -27.69 -4.87 3.60
N TYR A 186 -26.96 -3.88 3.10
CA TYR A 186 -25.93 -4.09 2.09
C TYR A 186 -24.68 -4.76 2.69
N MET A 187 -24.24 -4.30 3.87
CA MET A 187 -23.13 -4.96 4.58
C MET A 187 -23.40 -6.44 4.84
N LYS A 188 -24.63 -6.85 5.16
CA LYS A 188 -24.98 -8.26 5.28
C LYS A 188 -24.73 -9.05 3.98
N LYS A 189 -25.02 -8.46 2.81
CA LYS A 189 -24.71 -9.09 1.52
C LYS A 189 -23.19 -9.19 1.29
N VAL A 190 -22.45 -8.16 1.65
CA VAL A 190 -20.98 -8.17 1.59
C VAL A 190 -20.42 -9.26 2.48
N MET A 191 -20.91 -9.38 3.73
CA MET A 191 -20.47 -10.42 4.67
C MET A 191 -20.79 -11.84 4.18
N ASN A 192 -21.98 -12.05 3.61
CA ASN A 192 -22.33 -13.34 3.00
C ASN A 192 -21.33 -13.71 1.89
N LEU A 193 -20.98 -12.75 1.03
CA LEU A 193 -19.97 -12.94 -0.02
C LEU A 193 -18.57 -13.20 0.56
N SER A 194 -18.19 -12.46 1.61
CA SER A 194 -16.93 -12.62 2.33
C SER A 194 -16.79 -14.04 2.91
N HIS A 195 -17.80 -14.52 3.61
CA HIS A 195 -17.82 -15.88 4.15
C HIS A 195 -17.80 -16.96 3.07
N GLU A 196 -18.54 -16.75 1.97
CA GLU A 196 -18.58 -17.70 0.85
C GLU A 196 -17.20 -17.86 0.20
N LEU A 197 -16.48 -16.75 0.00
CA LEU A 197 -15.18 -16.73 -0.67
C LEU A 197 -14.00 -16.93 0.29
N GLY A 198 -14.20 -16.80 1.60
CA GLY A 198 -13.12 -16.68 2.57
C GLY A 198 -12.31 -15.37 2.38
N ALA A 199 -12.93 -14.35 1.77
CA ALA A 199 -12.26 -13.11 1.43
C ALA A 199 -12.28 -12.13 2.61
N GLN A 200 -11.15 -11.49 2.87
CA GLN A 200 -11.03 -10.43 3.89
C GLN A 200 -11.68 -9.12 3.41
N ILE A 201 -11.92 -8.22 4.35
CA ILE A 201 -12.54 -6.91 4.10
C ILE A 201 -11.47 -5.82 4.11
N HIS A 202 -11.55 -4.88 3.16
CA HIS A 202 -10.81 -3.61 3.17
C HIS A 202 -11.84 -2.48 3.16
N ILE A 203 -11.79 -1.55 4.13
CA ILE A 203 -12.82 -0.54 4.36
C ILE A 203 -12.27 0.72 5.02
N HIS A 204 -12.82 1.90 4.70
CA HIS A 204 -12.53 3.14 5.43
C HIS A 204 -13.34 3.16 6.73
N LEU A 205 -12.65 3.36 7.87
CA LEU A 205 -13.29 3.37 9.20
C LEU A 205 -12.72 4.47 10.07
N CYS A 206 -13.62 5.19 10.72
CA CYS A 206 -13.31 6.22 11.72
C CYS A 206 -12.34 7.29 11.18
N GLU A 207 -12.50 7.67 9.91
CA GLU A 207 -11.66 8.67 9.28
C GLU A 207 -11.93 10.06 9.82
N THR A 208 -13.20 10.48 9.84
CA THR A 208 -13.59 11.81 10.29
C THR A 208 -14.44 11.77 11.53
N LYS A 209 -14.35 12.85 12.32
CA LYS A 209 -15.23 13.02 13.50
C LYS A 209 -16.71 12.96 13.12
N GLY A 210 -17.08 13.58 11.99
CA GLY A 210 -18.46 13.59 11.48
C GLY A 210 -18.97 12.20 11.13
N GLU A 211 -18.16 11.33 10.54
CA GLU A 211 -18.49 9.92 10.31
C GLU A 211 -18.86 9.23 11.63
N VAL A 212 -17.96 9.32 12.62
CA VAL A 212 -18.14 8.67 13.92
C VAL A 212 -19.40 9.19 14.63
N GLU A 213 -19.60 10.51 14.70
CA GLU A 213 -20.79 11.12 15.31
C GLU A 213 -22.09 10.70 14.62
N ASN A 214 -22.11 10.61 13.30
CA ASN A 214 -23.27 10.19 12.53
C ASN A 214 -23.62 8.71 12.78
N VAL A 215 -22.63 7.82 12.83
CA VAL A 215 -22.86 6.40 13.16
C VAL A 215 -23.36 6.25 14.59
N ILE A 216 -22.75 6.95 15.56
CA ILE A 216 -23.22 6.93 16.97
C ILE A 216 -24.67 7.42 17.07
N LYS A 217 -25.00 8.50 16.38
CA LYS A 217 -26.36 9.04 16.36
C LYS A 217 -27.38 8.05 15.78
N ALA A 218 -27.00 7.31 14.74
CA ALA A 218 -27.87 6.35 14.05
C ALA A 218 -28.04 5.03 14.82
N THR A 219 -26.96 4.54 15.46
CA THR A 219 -26.87 3.17 16.00
C THR A 219 -26.69 3.10 17.52
N GLY A 220 -26.29 4.20 18.16
CA GLY A 220 -25.89 4.24 19.57
C GLY A 220 -24.50 3.66 19.85
N LYS A 221 -23.71 3.33 18.80
CA LYS A 221 -22.39 2.68 18.89
C LYS A 221 -21.37 3.37 18.00
N THR A 222 -20.08 3.24 18.34
CA THR A 222 -18.99 3.64 17.44
C THR A 222 -19.02 2.80 16.16
N PRO A 223 -18.41 3.26 15.04
CA PRO A 223 -18.34 2.45 13.82
C PRO A 223 -17.70 1.08 14.05
N ILE A 224 -16.66 0.99 14.86
CA ILE A 224 -15.98 -0.27 15.21
C ILE A 224 -16.91 -1.20 15.97
N ALA A 225 -17.57 -0.71 17.04
CA ALA A 225 -18.47 -1.53 17.83
C ALA A 225 -19.71 -1.97 17.02
N HIS A 226 -20.27 -1.09 16.17
CA HIS A 226 -21.38 -1.40 15.30
C HIS A 226 -21.00 -2.48 14.26
N PHE A 227 -19.89 -2.33 13.59
CA PHE A 227 -19.44 -3.30 12.57
C PHE A 227 -18.97 -4.62 13.18
N ASN A 228 -18.43 -4.60 14.41
CA ASN A 228 -18.19 -5.84 15.15
C ASN A 228 -19.48 -6.64 15.37
N ASP A 229 -20.58 -5.98 15.75
CA ASP A 229 -21.86 -6.65 15.95
C ASP A 229 -22.46 -7.20 14.64
N LEU A 230 -22.16 -6.57 13.51
CA LEU A 230 -22.55 -7.06 12.18
C LEU A 230 -21.65 -8.22 11.70
N GLY A 231 -20.57 -8.55 12.41
CA GLY A 231 -19.64 -9.61 12.02
C GLY A 231 -18.63 -9.20 10.94
N VAL A 232 -18.45 -7.90 10.67
CA VAL A 232 -17.59 -7.41 9.56
C VAL A 232 -16.12 -7.85 9.72
N PHE A 233 -15.69 -8.12 10.93
CA PHE A 233 -14.29 -8.49 11.23
C PHE A 233 -14.04 -10.00 11.27
N ASP A 234 -15.05 -10.84 11.03
CA ASP A 234 -14.95 -12.29 11.25
C ASP A 234 -14.05 -13.01 10.23
N THR A 235 -13.92 -12.49 9.01
CA THR A 235 -13.05 -13.03 7.96
C THR A 235 -11.69 -12.34 7.89
N GLY A 236 -11.44 -11.36 8.77
CA GLY A 236 -10.28 -10.47 8.74
C GLY A 236 -10.59 -9.14 8.06
N CYS A 237 -10.00 -8.06 8.58
CA CYS A 237 -10.27 -6.70 8.12
C CYS A 237 -9.01 -5.84 8.10
N VAL A 238 -8.89 -5.02 7.05
CA VAL A 238 -8.00 -3.86 6.97
C VAL A 238 -8.87 -2.60 7.06
N ALA A 239 -8.71 -1.84 8.12
CA ALA A 239 -9.35 -0.56 8.34
C ALA A 239 -8.42 0.56 7.87
N ALA A 240 -8.80 1.29 6.83
CA ALA A 240 -8.08 2.51 6.43
C ALA A 240 -8.41 3.66 7.37
N HIS A 241 -7.42 4.50 7.63
CA HIS A 241 -7.41 5.71 8.47
C HIS A 241 -7.39 5.45 9.98
N GLY A 242 -8.49 5.03 10.63
CA GLY A 242 -8.54 4.79 12.06
C GLY A 242 -8.18 6.01 12.90
N VAL A 243 -8.64 7.21 12.51
CA VAL A 243 -8.26 8.49 13.16
C VAL A 243 -8.98 8.67 14.49
N HIS A 244 -10.29 8.42 14.52
CA HIS A 244 -11.15 8.69 15.68
C HIS A 244 -11.60 7.40 16.36
N LEU A 245 -10.70 6.80 17.13
CA LEU A 245 -10.93 5.55 17.88
C LEU A 245 -10.98 5.82 19.38
N THR A 246 -11.82 5.07 20.09
CA THR A 246 -11.85 5.02 21.56
C THR A 246 -10.98 3.86 22.07
N ASP A 247 -10.68 3.83 23.38
CA ASP A 247 -9.97 2.71 23.99
C ASP A 247 -10.72 1.38 23.81
N GLU A 248 -12.06 1.41 23.90
CA GLU A 248 -12.94 0.26 23.66
C GLU A 248 -12.87 -0.20 22.20
N ASP A 249 -12.78 0.71 21.24
CA ASP A 249 -12.59 0.37 19.84
C ASP A 249 -11.24 -0.34 19.62
N LEU A 250 -10.18 0.14 20.24
CA LEU A 250 -8.87 -0.51 20.19
C LEU A 250 -8.90 -1.92 20.77
N ASP A 251 -9.64 -2.15 21.86
CA ASP A 251 -9.80 -3.47 22.46
C ASP A 251 -10.56 -4.43 21.53
N ILE A 252 -11.62 -3.96 20.87
CA ILE A 252 -12.36 -4.74 19.85
C ILE A 252 -11.44 -5.06 18.67
N MET A 253 -10.75 -4.06 18.14
CA MET A 253 -9.84 -4.23 16.99
C MET A 253 -8.74 -5.25 17.30
N LYS A 254 -8.17 -5.20 18.51
CA LYS A 254 -7.18 -6.19 18.96
C LYS A 254 -7.78 -7.58 19.03
N ALA A 255 -8.95 -7.74 19.68
CA ALA A 255 -9.61 -9.03 19.85
C ALA A 255 -10.01 -9.68 18.51
N LYS A 256 -10.38 -8.86 17.52
CA LYS A 256 -10.79 -9.30 16.18
C LYS A 256 -9.65 -9.29 15.16
N ASN A 257 -8.42 -8.97 15.56
CA ASN A 257 -7.26 -8.85 14.68
C ASN A 257 -7.53 -7.90 13.48
N VAL A 258 -8.23 -6.78 13.73
CA VAL A 258 -8.39 -5.72 12.74
C VAL A 258 -7.05 -5.02 12.56
N ARG A 259 -6.58 -4.92 11.33
CA ARG A 259 -5.32 -4.27 10.96
C ARG A 259 -5.60 -2.89 10.42
N VAL A 260 -4.67 -1.96 10.59
CA VAL A 260 -4.86 -0.55 10.22
C VAL A 260 -3.93 -0.16 9.10
N ALA A 261 -4.47 0.48 8.07
CA ALA A 261 -3.73 1.24 7.06
C ALA A 261 -3.76 2.73 7.47
N HIS A 262 -2.68 3.22 8.05
CA HIS A 262 -2.54 4.62 8.47
C HIS A 262 -2.06 5.47 7.30
N ASN A 263 -2.81 6.54 6.98
CA ASN A 263 -2.59 7.42 5.83
C ASN A 263 -2.29 8.85 6.32
N PRO A 264 -1.11 9.12 6.90
CA PRO A 264 -0.87 10.36 7.62
C PRO A 264 -0.98 11.60 6.76
N GLN A 265 -0.45 11.60 5.53
CA GLN A 265 -0.50 12.77 4.66
C GLN A 265 -1.94 13.10 4.24
N SER A 266 -2.72 12.11 3.81
CA SER A 266 -4.13 12.30 3.44
C SER A 266 -4.96 12.79 4.63
N ASN A 267 -4.81 12.16 5.81
CA ASN A 267 -5.49 12.57 7.04
C ASN A 267 -5.22 14.04 7.40
N LEU A 268 -3.99 14.49 7.24
CA LEU A 268 -3.60 15.89 7.51
C LEU A 268 -4.17 16.83 6.45
N LYS A 269 -4.04 16.47 5.17
CA LYS A 269 -4.49 17.33 4.07
C LYS A 269 -6.01 17.54 4.08
N LEU A 270 -6.78 16.49 4.34
CA LEU A 270 -8.25 16.55 4.45
C LEU A 270 -8.73 17.05 5.82
N ALA A 271 -7.79 17.39 6.72
CA ALA A 271 -8.09 17.79 8.10
C ALA A 271 -8.95 16.75 8.87
N SER A 272 -8.83 15.47 8.50
CA SER A 272 -9.51 14.37 9.19
C SER A 272 -9.01 14.21 10.63
N GLY A 273 -7.74 14.53 10.88
CA GLY A 273 -7.11 14.48 12.21
C GLY A 273 -5.81 13.65 12.21
N ILE A 274 -5.36 13.26 13.39
CA ILE A 274 -4.15 12.47 13.60
C ILE A 274 -4.52 11.21 14.35
N ALA A 275 -4.36 10.06 13.69
CA ALA A 275 -4.56 8.74 14.32
C ALA A 275 -3.49 8.48 15.40
N ASP A 276 -3.88 7.93 16.54
CA ASP A 276 -2.96 7.60 17.63
C ASP A 276 -2.27 6.23 17.38
N VAL A 277 -1.32 6.21 16.43
CA VAL A 277 -0.56 5.01 16.10
C VAL A 277 0.22 4.46 17.30
N PRO A 278 0.89 5.28 18.16
CA PRO A 278 1.49 4.79 19.38
C PRO A 278 0.54 3.99 20.28
N ALA A 279 -0.70 4.46 20.50
CA ALA A 279 -1.70 3.73 21.28
C ALA A 279 -2.11 2.41 20.61
N MET A 280 -2.32 2.40 19.28
CA MET A 280 -2.62 1.19 18.53
C MET A 280 -1.51 0.13 18.69
N LEU A 281 -0.25 0.53 18.53
CA LEU A 281 0.91 -0.35 18.69
C LEU A 281 1.07 -0.84 20.12
N ALA A 282 0.81 -0.01 21.14
CA ALA A 282 0.82 -0.39 22.54
C ALA A 282 -0.23 -1.47 22.87
N LYS A 283 -1.40 -1.43 22.22
CA LYS A 283 -2.43 -2.48 22.28
C LYS A 283 -2.07 -3.72 21.45
N GLY A 284 -0.99 -3.68 20.65
CA GLY A 284 -0.56 -4.77 19.78
C GLY A 284 -1.43 -4.92 18.52
N ILE A 285 -2.03 -3.84 18.04
CA ILE A 285 -2.69 -3.78 16.73
C ILE A 285 -1.63 -3.67 15.65
N THR A 286 -1.78 -4.42 14.56
CA THR A 286 -0.90 -4.34 13.41
C THR A 286 -1.25 -3.10 12.59
N VAL A 287 -0.26 -2.22 12.39
CA VAL A 287 -0.40 -0.97 11.63
C VAL A 287 0.60 -0.96 10.48
N GLY A 288 0.15 -0.62 9.29
CA GLY A 288 0.98 -0.29 8.14
C GLY A 288 0.72 1.14 7.68
N LEU A 289 1.51 1.62 6.75
CA LEU A 289 1.35 2.94 6.13
C LEU A 289 0.74 2.83 4.74
N GLY A 290 -0.08 3.79 4.38
CA GLY A 290 -0.65 3.95 3.06
C GLY A 290 -0.59 5.40 2.61
N THR A 291 -0.57 5.63 1.30
CA THR A 291 -0.60 6.98 0.73
C THR A 291 -2.01 7.51 0.53
N ASP A 292 -3.01 6.61 0.52
CA ASP A 292 -4.32 6.95 -0.01
C ASP A 292 -4.28 7.32 -1.50
N GLY A 293 -5.32 7.94 -2.05
CA GLY A 293 -5.36 8.37 -3.45
C GLY A 293 -4.51 9.63 -3.71
N SER A 294 -3.92 9.73 -4.91
CA SER A 294 -3.18 10.93 -5.30
C SER A 294 -4.06 12.19 -5.44
N ALA A 295 -5.37 12.07 -5.32
CA ALA A 295 -6.28 13.21 -5.23
C ALA A 295 -6.33 13.80 -3.81
N SER A 296 -6.12 12.99 -2.75
CA SER A 296 -6.11 13.44 -1.35
C SER A 296 -4.71 13.59 -0.75
N ASN A 297 -3.69 12.97 -1.37
CA ASN A 297 -2.28 13.04 -0.94
C ASN A 297 -1.40 13.84 -1.91
N ASN A 298 -1.71 13.82 -3.21
CA ASN A 298 -0.98 14.38 -4.34
C ASN A 298 0.24 13.57 -4.83
N ASN A 299 0.67 12.52 -4.12
CA ASN A 299 1.69 11.58 -4.60
C ASN A 299 1.46 10.15 -4.08
N ALA A 300 2.29 9.20 -4.54
CA ALA A 300 2.31 7.82 -4.06
C ALA A 300 3.68 7.47 -3.44
N ASP A 301 4.28 8.42 -2.72
CA ASP A 301 5.62 8.30 -2.15
C ASP A 301 5.58 7.78 -0.70
N MET A 302 5.82 6.50 -0.53
CA MET A 302 5.85 5.86 0.80
C MET A 302 6.98 6.36 1.71
N LEU A 303 8.06 6.90 1.15
CA LEU A 303 9.14 7.45 1.98
C LEU A 303 8.69 8.72 2.71
N GLU A 304 7.83 9.52 2.09
CA GLU A 304 7.20 10.67 2.75
C GLU A 304 6.29 10.22 3.90
N GLU A 305 5.47 9.19 3.70
CA GLU A 305 4.60 8.63 4.73
C GLU A 305 5.42 8.07 5.92
N VAL A 306 6.50 7.35 5.64
CA VAL A 306 7.42 6.84 6.67
C VAL A 306 8.04 7.98 7.47
N ARG A 307 8.51 9.03 6.80
CA ARG A 307 9.09 10.22 7.45
C ARG A 307 8.05 10.97 8.29
N LEU A 308 6.87 11.14 7.75
CA LEU A 308 5.78 11.81 8.43
C LEU A 308 5.36 11.03 9.69
N ALA A 309 5.17 9.71 9.61
CA ALA A 309 4.89 8.87 10.76
C ALA A 309 6.00 8.96 11.82
N ALA A 310 7.29 8.98 11.40
CA ALA A 310 8.43 9.11 12.31
C ALA A 310 8.51 10.47 13.04
N THR A 311 7.88 11.51 12.51
CA THR A 311 8.00 12.87 13.07
C THR A 311 6.72 13.36 13.73
N LEU A 312 5.56 13.06 13.13
CA LEU A 312 4.25 13.53 13.59
C LEU A 312 3.94 13.11 15.03
N HIS A 313 4.13 11.80 15.32
CA HIS A 313 3.80 11.25 16.63
C HIS A 313 4.70 11.74 17.74
N LYS A 314 5.96 12.12 17.44
CA LYS A 314 6.84 12.77 18.41
C LYS A 314 6.29 14.11 18.89
N ALA A 315 5.76 14.88 17.95
CA ALA A 315 5.20 16.19 18.25
C ALA A 315 3.87 16.09 19.03
N THR A 316 2.99 15.17 18.64
CA THR A 316 1.67 15.02 19.29
C THR A 316 1.74 14.41 20.68
N HIS A 317 2.71 13.52 20.93
CA HIS A 317 2.94 12.89 22.24
C HIS A 317 3.98 13.60 23.11
N PHE A 318 4.65 14.66 22.58
CA PHE A 318 5.76 15.33 23.26
C PHE A 318 6.86 14.35 23.70
N ASP A 319 7.04 13.26 22.94
CA ASP A 319 8.04 12.23 23.20
C ASP A 319 8.91 11.99 21.94
N PRO A 320 10.22 12.32 22.00
CA PRO A 320 11.12 12.12 20.89
C PRO A 320 11.35 10.63 20.55
N LYS A 321 10.90 9.72 21.40
CA LYS A 321 10.98 8.25 21.20
C LYS A 321 9.72 7.65 20.58
N ALA A 322 8.62 8.41 20.47
CA ALA A 322 7.43 7.94 19.77
C ALA A 322 7.76 7.64 18.30
N ILE A 323 7.46 6.45 17.84
CA ILE A 323 7.74 5.94 16.49
C ILE A 323 9.18 6.29 16.03
N PRO A 324 10.22 5.66 16.59
CA PRO A 324 11.60 5.90 16.15
C PRO A 324 11.83 5.40 14.72
N ALA A 325 12.91 5.85 14.07
CA ALA A 325 13.17 5.61 12.64
C ALA A 325 13.00 4.14 12.21
N HIS A 326 13.55 3.20 12.98
CA HIS A 326 13.43 1.78 12.66
C HIS A 326 11.97 1.28 12.70
N GLN A 327 11.17 1.76 13.65
CA GLN A 327 9.75 1.41 13.75
C GLN A 327 8.94 2.02 12.62
N ALA A 328 9.19 3.30 12.26
CA ALA A 328 8.54 3.93 11.11
C ALA A 328 8.86 3.19 9.80
N LEU A 329 10.11 2.77 9.60
CA LEU A 329 10.50 1.96 8.45
C LEU A 329 9.77 0.61 8.45
N GLN A 330 9.62 -0.03 9.62
CA GLN A 330 8.88 -1.28 9.74
C GLN A 330 7.39 -1.10 9.37
N LEU A 331 6.74 0.01 9.76
CA LEU A 331 5.36 0.31 9.36
C LEU A 331 5.21 0.39 7.84
N GLY A 332 6.19 0.96 7.13
CA GLY A 332 6.22 1.05 5.67
C GLY A 332 6.69 -0.22 4.95
N THR A 333 7.13 -1.26 5.67
CA THR A 333 7.70 -2.48 5.09
C THR A 333 7.06 -3.74 5.70
N VAL A 334 7.69 -4.38 6.68
CA VAL A 334 7.26 -5.68 7.24
C VAL A 334 5.92 -5.61 7.96
N GLU A 335 5.60 -4.53 8.66
CA GLU A 335 4.28 -4.37 9.28
C GLU A 335 3.21 -4.10 8.23
N GLY A 336 3.51 -3.28 7.22
CA GLY A 336 2.66 -3.13 6.04
C GLY A 336 2.39 -4.45 5.32
N ALA A 337 3.40 -5.31 5.19
CA ALA A 337 3.23 -6.66 4.64
C ALA A 337 2.27 -7.51 5.49
N LYS A 338 2.38 -7.46 6.82
CA LYS A 338 1.43 -8.15 7.72
C LYS A 338 0.02 -7.60 7.63
N VAL A 339 -0.15 -6.27 7.42
CA VAL A 339 -1.47 -5.67 7.15
C VAL A 339 -2.11 -6.31 5.93
N LEU A 340 -1.33 -6.59 4.89
CA LEU A 340 -1.78 -7.21 3.64
C LEU A 340 -1.70 -8.76 3.64
N ASP A 341 -1.52 -9.35 4.82
CA ASP A 341 -1.49 -10.80 5.00
C ASP A 341 -0.33 -11.51 4.26
N TYR A 342 0.85 -10.88 4.22
CA TYR A 342 2.09 -11.49 3.76
C TYR A 342 3.01 -11.73 4.97
N SER A 343 3.42 -12.98 5.17
CA SER A 343 4.34 -13.38 6.24
C SER A 343 5.81 -13.39 5.81
N ASP A 344 6.06 -13.33 4.50
CA ASP A 344 7.36 -13.49 3.85
C ASP A 344 7.76 -12.29 2.97
N LEU A 345 7.27 -11.08 3.31
CA LEU A 345 7.49 -9.84 2.58
C LEU A 345 7.99 -8.73 3.53
N GLY A 346 8.70 -7.74 3.00
CA GLY A 346 9.08 -6.52 3.72
C GLY A 346 10.37 -6.62 4.55
N LEU A 347 11.19 -7.66 4.33
CA LEU A 347 12.53 -7.79 4.91
C LEU A 347 13.53 -8.29 3.86
N VAL A 348 14.77 -7.80 3.95
CA VAL A 348 15.92 -8.38 3.25
C VAL A 348 16.43 -9.54 4.08
N LYS A 349 15.87 -10.73 3.85
CA LYS A 349 16.13 -11.92 4.66
C LYS A 349 15.94 -13.18 3.84
N GLU A 350 16.77 -14.21 4.11
CA GLU A 350 16.61 -15.52 3.51
C GLU A 350 15.19 -16.08 3.75
N GLY A 351 14.56 -16.66 2.73
CA GLY A 351 13.19 -17.16 2.78
C GLY A 351 12.10 -16.11 2.57
N TYR A 352 12.46 -14.82 2.46
CA TYR A 352 11.53 -13.74 2.14
C TYR A 352 11.48 -13.49 0.62
N ARG A 353 10.38 -12.92 0.17
CA ARG A 353 10.20 -12.52 -1.24
C ARG A 353 11.22 -11.46 -1.62
N ALA A 354 11.78 -11.56 -2.80
CA ALA A 354 12.76 -10.61 -3.31
C ALA A 354 12.08 -9.35 -3.87
N ASP A 355 11.42 -8.61 -2.98
CA ASP A 355 10.85 -7.29 -3.22
C ASP A 355 11.78 -6.27 -2.55
N LEU A 356 12.69 -5.64 -3.33
CA LEU A 356 13.84 -4.90 -2.84
C LEU A 356 14.05 -3.61 -3.62
N CYS A 357 14.67 -2.63 -2.97
CA CYS A 357 15.15 -1.40 -3.61
C CYS A 357 16.62 -1.16 -3.31
N LEU A 358 17.34 -0.64 -4.31
CA LEU A 358 18.71 -0.16 -4.15
C LEU A 358 18.71 1.37 -4.15
N TYR A 359 19.20 1.95 -3.06
CA TYR A 359 19.33 3.39 -2.87
C TYR A 359 20.75 3.85 -3.13
N ASP A 360 20.92 4.90 -3.92
CA ASP A 360 22.19 5.60 -4.03
C ASP A 360 22.45 6.40 -2.75
N VAL A 361 23.55 6.09 -2.08
CA VAL A 361 23.93 6.73 -0.81
C VAL A 361 25.18 7.62 -0.95
N THR A 362 25.52 7.98 -2.19
CA THR A 362 26.68 8.83 -2.48
C THR A 362 26.34 10.33 -2.39
N GLY A 363 25.07 10.69 -2.35
CA GLY A 363 24.60 12.06 -2.25
C GLY A 363 25.03 12.77 -0.96
N MET A 364 25.19 14.10 -1.00
CA MET A 364 25.65 14.90 0.16
C MET A 364 24.72 14.78 1.38
N HIS A 365 23.43 14.56 1.17
CA HIS A 365 22.42 14.41 2.23
C HIS A 365 22.53 13.07 2.99
N TRP A 366 23.33 12.11 2.47
CA TRP A 366 23.68 10.88 3.16
C TRP A 366 24.91 11.01 4.06
N LEU A 367 25.65 12.12 3.98
CA LEU A 367 26.90 12.30 4.69
C LEU A 367 26.72 13.17 5.95
N PRO A 368 27.41 12.83 7.05
CA PRO A 368 28.17 11.61 7.30
C PRO A 368 27.26 10.42 7.63
N ARG A 369 27.68 9.21 7.30
CA ARG A 369 26.89 7.97 7.47
C ARG A 369 27.10 7.37 8.86
N TYR A 370 26.33 7.81 9.85
CA TYR A 370 26.35 7.24 11.19
C TYR A 370 25.34 6.11 11.41
N ASN A 371 24.16 6.19 10.72
CA ASN A 371 23.09 5.23 10.86
C ASN A 371 22.24 5.24 9.58
N ASP A 372 22.36 4.20 8.79
CA ASP A 372 21.70 4.12 7.47
C ASP A 372 20.17 4.07 7.59
N ILE A 373 19.61 3.45 8.63
CA ILE A 373 18.16 3.43 8.86
C ILE A 373 17.66 4.85 9.16
N ALA A 374 18.37 5.59 10.03
CA ALA A 374 18.00 6.96 10.33
C ALA A 374 18.16 7.87 9.10
N SER A 375 19.23 7.66 8.30
CA SER A 375 19.45 8.39 7.05
C SER A 375 18.33 8.11 6.05
N LEU A 376 17.93 6.85 5.87
CA LEU A 376 16.83 6.48 4.98
C LEU A 376 15.52 7.16 5.39
N VAL A 377 15.19 7.17 6.68
CA VAL A 377 13.92 7.73 7.15
C VAL A 377 13.92 9.27 7.15
N TYR A 378 15.02 9.90 7.62
CA TYR A 378 15.01 11.34 7.87
C TYR A 378 15.67 12.17 6.78
N ALA A 379 16.60 11.60 6.00
CA ALA A 379 17.42 12.36 5.06
C ALA A 379 17.25 11.95 3.59
N ALA A 380 16.98 10.67 3.30
CA ALA A 380 16.86 10.18 1.93
C ALA A 380 15.70 10.83 1.16
N ASN A 381 15.79 10.79 -0.16
CA ASN A 381 14.73 11.22 -1.07
C ASN A 381 14.34 10.04 -1.99
N SER A 382 13.12 10.04 -2.51
CA SER A 382 12.67 9.01 -3.46
C SER A 382 13.52 8.95 -4.71
N THR A 383 14.20 10.06 -5.07
CA THR A 383 15.15 10.11 -6.18
C THR A 383 16.39 9.28 -5.95
N ASP A 384 16.70 8.88 -4.70
CA ASP A 384 17.82 8.02 -4.37
C ASP A 384 17.56 6.54 -4.74
N VAL A 385 16.30 6.16 -4.97
CA VAL A 385 15.95 4.82 -5.45
C VAL A 385 16.45 4.65 -6.88
N GLN A 386 17.44 3.81 -7.07
CA GLN A 386 18.04 3.56 -8.40
C GLN A 386 17.48 2.31 -9.05
N THR A 387 17.18 1.28 -8.26
CA THR A 387 16.72 0.00 -8.77
C THR A 387 15.58 -0.51 -7.91
N THR A 388 14.52 -0.98 -8.55
CA THR A 388 13.37 -1.61 -7.90
C THR A 388 13.19 -3.03 -8.43
N ILE A 389 13.05 -3.98 -7.52
CA ILE A 389 12.94 -5.41 -7.79
C ILE A 389 11.65 -5.91 -7.16
N VAL A 390 10.81 -6.61 -7.92
CA VAL A 390 9.57 -7.24 -7.42
C VAL A 390 9.56 -8.71 -7.80
N ALA A 391 9.32 -9.56 -6.82
CA ALA A 391 9.34 -11.02 -7.01
C ALA A 391 10.62 -11.50 -7.73
N GLY A 392 11.77 -10.87 -7.42
CA GLY A 392 13.06 -11.15 -8.03
C GLY A 392 13.26 -10.63 -9.45
N LYS A 393 12.29 -9.91 -10.02
CA LYS A 393 12.41 -9.28 -11.34
C LYS A 393 12.77 -7.80 -11.20
N VAL A 394 13.75 -7.34 -11.95
CA VAL A 394 14.11 -5.91 -12.01
C VAL A 394 13.04 -5.19 -12.85
N VAL A 395 12.26 -4.33 -12.22
CA VAL A 395 11.20 -3.54 -12.86
C VAL A 395 11.63 -2.10 -13.16
N MET A 396 12.63 -1.60 -12.42
CA MET A 396 13.32 -0.33 -12.68
C MET A 396 14.81 -0.51 -12.43
N LYS A 397 15.67 0.03 -13.30
CA LYS A 397 17.13 0.03 -13.16
C LYS A 397 17.70 1.39 -13.54
N ASP A 398 18.57 1.93 -12.70
CA ASP A 398 19.19 3.23 -12.87
C ASP A 398 18.16 4.32 -13.23
N ARG A 399 16.97 4.21 -12.56
CA ARG A 399 15.74 5.03 -12.72
C ARG A 399 15.03 4.87 -14.06
N GLU A 400 15.44 3.97 -14.93
CA GLU A 400 14.71 3.60 -16.14
C GLU A 400 13.67 2.53 -15.84
N LEU A 401 12.41 2.77 -16.19
CA LEU A 401 11.32 1.80 -16.05
C LEU A 401 11.44 0.74 -17.14
N LEU A 402 11.51 -0.54 -16.75
CA LEU A 402 11.73 -1.64 -17.70
C LEU A 402 10.43 -2.31 -18.17
N THR A 403 9.32 -2.05 -17.48
CA THR A 403 8.02 -2.69 -17.76
C THR A 403 6.92 -1.68 -18.11
N ILE A 404 7.26 -0.41 -18.19
CA ILE A 404 6.34 0.68 -18.54
C ILE A 404 7.03 1.57 -19.58
N ASP A 405 6.40 1.78 -20.73
CA ASP A 405 6.81 2.78 -21.70
C ASP A 405 6.43 4.18 -21.18
N GLU A 406 7.42 4.90 -20.68
CA GLU A 406 7.21 6.19 -20.02
C GLU A 406 6.80 7.29 -21.00
N GLU A 407 7.31 7.28 -22.23
CA GLU A 407 6.98 8.28 -23.24
C GLU A 407 5.50 8.13 -23.66
N GLN A 408 5.09 6.90 -23.96
CA GLN A 408 3.69 6.60 -24.28
C GLN A 408 2.77 6.93 -23.09
N LEU A 409 3.15 6.56 -21.86
CA LEU A 409 2.37 6.87 -20.66
C LEU A 409 2.17 8.38 -20.48
N ARG A 410 3.24 9.18 -20.63
CA ARG A 410 3.15 10.67 -20.57
C ARG A 410 2.20 11.22 -21.62
N TYR A 411 2.29 10.71 -22.84
CA TYR A 411 1.41 11.09 -23.92
C TYR A 411 -0.06 10.77 -23.58
N ASP A 412 -0.33 9.55 -23.12
CA ASP A 412 -1.69 9.10 -22.78
C ASP A 412 -2.28 9.93 -21.64
N VAL A 413 -1.53 10.12 -20.54
CA VAL A 413 -1.96 10.93 -19.40
C VAL A 413 -2.33 12.35 -19.85
N MET A 414 -1.47 13.03 -20.60
CA MET A 414 -1.70 14.41 -21.00
C MET A 414 -2.90 14.57 -21.95
N ASN A 415 -3.12 13.61 -22.84
CA ASN A 415 -4.21 13.72 -23.82
C ASN A 415 -5.55 13.19 -23.27
N LYS A 416 -5.53 12.11 -22.49
CA LYS A 416 -6.77 11.48 -22.02
C LYS A 416 -7.35 12.15 -20.77
N SER A 417 -6.52 12.81 -19.95
CA SER A 417 -7.00 13.57 -18.78
C SER A 417 -7.77 14.86 -19.16
N GLU A 418 -7.72 15.30 -20.42
CA GLU A 418 -8.49 16.45 -20.90
C GLU A 418 -10.00 16.31 -20.61
N VAL A 419 -10.54 15.09 -20.55
CA VAL A 419 -11.96 14.82 -20.24
C VAL A 419 -12.35 15.35 -18.85
N PHE A 420 -11.41 15.55 -17.94
CA PHE A 420 -11.66 16.05 -16.60
C PHE A 420 -11.61 17.58 -16.49
N LYS A 421 -11.13 18.29 -17.50
CA LYS A 421 -10.96 19.77 -17.45
C LYS A 421 -12.26 20.57 -17.61
N ASN A 422 -13.39 19.94 -17.88
CA ASN A 422 -14.69 20.60 -18.13
C ASN A 422 -15.79 20.02 -17.25
#